data_6e6a07a72fee7f2bb5b7a312e8e64438
#
_entry.id   6e6a07a72fee7f2bb5b7a312e8e64438
#
_cell.length_a   1.000
_cell.length_b   1.000
_cell.length_c   1.000
_cell.angle_alpha   90.00
_cell.angle_beta   90.00
_cell.angle_gamma   90.00
#
_symmetry.space_group_name_H-M   'P 1'
#
loop_
_entity.id
_entity.type
_entity.pdbx_description
1 polymer ?
#
loop_
_entity_poly.entity_id
_entity_poly.type
_entity_poly.pdbx_seq_one_letter_code
_entity_poly.pdbx_strand_id
1 'polypeptide(L)'
;MQFVVFDTETTGLPKRWDVSYKEVDNWPRVVQVAWQTHDEWGNLTDSKDYLIKPKGFDIPYDAEKVHGISTALAEAEGYDLEKVLEEFKVVLEQSDYLVGQNLNFDIQVLGAEFERLQWETKLHTTLVLDTCTEKTANLCKIAGGKGGRFKLPKLGELHHYLFGVDFAEAHNASADVEATARCFFELLRVGNYTTEELKVGFEYIRDYQIKHTQPIKSFGLKHRNLKEESKKYAQKSFSGLDTNTLQANKEKLKNLSFAHLHNHSQFSILQSTSQIKDIVKKAIEFKLSAVALTDTGNMMGAFNFVKAVLAHNKTLADNPEAQKLIPIVGCELNVCKNRLDKTTKDNGNQVVILAKNYNGYKNLAK
;
A
#
# COMPACT_ATOMS: atom_id res chain seq x y z
N MET A 1 32.61 8.25 11.83
CA MET A 1 31.47 8.42 10.94
C MET A 1 30.38 7.43 11.32
N GLN A 2 29.13 7.88 11.31
CA GLN A 2 27.98 7.02 11.57
C GLN A 2 26.99 7.11 10.43
N PHE A 3 26.65 5.96 9.85
CA PHE A 3 25.60 5.81 8.84
C PHE A 3 24.31 5.34 9.50
N VAL A 4 23.21 5.97 9.15
CA VAL A 4 21.86 5.52 9.53
C VAL A 4 21.14 5.10 8.28
N VAL A 5 20.85 3.82 8.16
CA VAL A 5 20.05 3.25 7.08
C VAL A 5 18.64 3.08 7.61
N PHE A 6 17.63 3.62 6.94
CA PHE A 6 16.24 3.50 7.39
C PHE A 6 15.26 3.39 6.24
N ASP A 7 14.10 2.86 6.54
CA ASP A 7 12.97 2.66 5.63
C ASP A 7 11.66 2.73 6.39
N THR A 8 10.57 3.07 5.71
CA THR A 8 9.24 3.19 6.31
C THR A 8 8.17 2.49 5.48
N GLU A 9 7.26 1.78 6.17
CA GLU A 9 5.99 1.39 5.58
C GLU A 9 4.89 2.37 6.00
N THR A 10 3.94 2.63 5.12
CA THR A 10 2.98 3.71 5.28
C THR A 10 1.56 3.32 4.92
N THR A 11 0.58 4.17 5.26
CA THR A 11 -0.83 4.00 4.86
C THR A 11 -1.07 4.19 3.36
N GLY A 12 -0.03 4.44 2.56
CA GLY A 12 -0.12 4.62 1.11
C GLY A 12 0.86 5.64 0.56
N LEU A 13 0.53 6.26 -0.55
CA LEU A 13 1.36 7.26 -1.22
C LEU A 13 0.89 8.69 -0.90
N PRO A 14 1.74 9.72 -1.08
CA PRO A 14 1.32 11.11 -0.91
C PRO A 14 0.28 11.48 -1.98
N LYS A 15 -0.58 12.45 -1.66
CA LYS A 15 -1.55 12.99 -2.63
C LYS A 15 -0.85 13.69 -3.80
N ARG A 16 0.28 14.34 -3.51
CA ARG A 16 1.15 15.01 -4.49
C ARG A 16 2.61 14.83 -4.09
N TRP A 17 3.49 14.66 -5.10
CA TRP A 17 4.92 14.43 -4.88
C TRP A 17 5.76 15.71 -4.78
N ASP A 18 5.24 16.83 -5.26
CA ASP A 18 5.90 18.14 -5.32
C ASP A 18 5.60 19.05 -4.12
N VAL A 19 5.11 18.45 -3.02
CA VAL A 19 4.66 19.16 -1.83
C VAL A 19 5.61 18.88 -0.66
N SER A 20 5.93 19.92 0.11
CA SER A 20 6.79 19.81 1.29
C SER A 20 6.15 18.94 2.39
N TYR A 21 6.98 18.27 3.20
CA TYR A 21 6.54 17.56 4.40
C TYR A 21 5.74 18.41 5.39
N LYS A 22 5.90 19.74 5.35
CA LYS A 22 5.13 20.68 6.17
C LYS A 22 3.63 20.68 5.86
N GLU A 23 3.26 20.30 4.66
CA GLU A 23 1.86 20.06 4.28
C GLU A 23 1.45 18.66 4.76
N VAL A 24 1.32 18.51 6.07
CA VAL A 24 1.15 17.20 6.74
C VAL A 24 -0.02 16.36 6.20
N ASP A 25 -1.11 17.00 5.76
CA ASP A 25 -2.28 16.32 5.20
C ASP A 25 -2.02 15.71 3.80
N ASN A 26 -0.91 16.08 3.16
CA ASN A 26 -0.48 15.51 1.88
C ASN A 26 0.18 14.13 2.05
N TRP A 27 0.82 13.88 3.19
CA TRP A 27 1.68 12.73 3.42
C TRP A 27 0.97 11.62 4.20
N PRO A 28 1.20 10.34 3.82
CA PRO A 28 0.62 9.21 4.53
C PRO A 28 1.13 9.11 5.96
N ARG A 29 0.49 8.27 6.78
CA ARG A 29 0.91 7.97 8.14
C ARG A 29 1.89 6.81 8.13
N VAL A 30 2.88 6.84 9.01
CA VAL A 30 3.81 5.73 9.22
C VAL A 30 3.11 4.56 9.91
N VAL A 31 3.34 3.34 9.42
CA VAL A 31 2.83 2.09 10.02
C VAL A 31 3.96 1.14 10.46
N GLN A 32 5.14 1.28 9.89
CA GLN A 32 6.38 0.65 10.37
C GLN A 32 7.54 1.60 10.10
N VAL A 33 8.49 1.66 11.01
CA VAL A 33 9.79 2.29 10.79
C VAL A 33 10.88 1.35 11.27
N ALA A 34 11.88 1.15 10.43
CA ALA A 34 13.07 0.39 10.77
C ALA A 34 14.32 1.19 10.47
N TRP A 35 15.36 0.98 11.28
CA TRP A 35 16.67 1.55 11.01
C TRP A 35 17.80 0.66 11.50
N GLN A 36 18.95 0.86 10.89
CA GLN A 36 20.22 0.32 11.32
C GLN A 36 21.24 1.44 11.44
N THR A 37 22.09 1.39 12.46
CA THR A 37 23.25 2.25 12.57
C THR A 37 24.51 1.44 12.29
N HIS A 38 25.42 2.04 11.55
CA HIS A 38 26.69 1.43 11.17
C HIS A 38 27.83 2.40 11.41
N ASP A 39 28.99 1.84 11.78
CA ASP A 39 30.22 2.60 11.89
C ASP A 39 30.82 2.94 10.51
N GLU A 40 31.95 3.64 10.49
CA GLU A 40 32.68 4.02 9.26
C GLU A 40 33.17 2.82 8.44
N TRP A 41 33.19 1.63 9.01
CA TRP A 41 33.64 0.41 8.34
C TRP A 41 32.44 -0.47 7.89
N GLY A 42 31.22 -0.02 8.10
CA GLY A 42 30.02 -0.76 7.76
C GLY A 42 29.66 -1.87 8.76
N ASN A 43 30.28 -1.89 9.95
CA ASN A 43 29.85 -2.81 11.00
C ASN A 43 28.51 -2.33 11.58
N LEU A 44 27.57 -3.25 11.71
CA LEU A 44 26.28 -2.98 12.36
C LEU A 44 26.51 -2.70 13.85
N THR A 45 26.06 -1.53 14.33
CA THR A 45 26.17 -1.12 15.74
C THR A 45 24.85 -1.20 16.49
N ASP A 46 23.70 -0.94 15.82
CA ASP A 46 22.37 -1.12 16.37
C ASP A 46 21.36 -1.38 15.25
N SER A 47 20.25 -2.03 15.60
CA SER A 47 19.13 -2.29 14.67
C SER A 47 17.80 -2.24 15.40
N LYS A 48 16.84 -1.50 14.85
CA LYS A 48 15.51 -1.35 15.40
C LYS A 48 14.45 -1.59 14.32
N ASP A 49 13.33 -2.14 14.74
CA ASP A 49 12.15 -2.41 13.91
C ASP A 49 10.90 -2.22 14.75
N TYR A 50 10.08 -1.23 14.40
CA TYR A 50 8.88 -0.86 15.13
C TYR A 50 7.64 -0.83 14.23
N LEU A 51 6.67 -1.69 14.54
CA LEU A 51 5.30 -1.46 14.10
C LEU A 51 4.73 -0.27 14.85
N ILE A 52 3.98 0.59 14.17
CA ILE A 52 3.39 1.79 14.77
C ILE A 52 1.91 1.56 15.03
N LYS A 53 1.51 1.80 16.27
CA LYS A 53 0.10 1.73 16.67
C LYS A 53 -0.68 2.86 16.00
N PRO A 54 -1.71 2.56 15.19
CA PRO A 54 -2.48 3.60 14.54
C PRO A 54 -3.29 4.41 15.57
N LYS A 55 -3.19 5.73 15.49
CA LYS A 55 -3.97 6.66 16.32
C LYS A 55 -4.80 7.56 15.40
N GLY A 56 -6.12 7.31 15.35
CA GLY A 56 -7.04 8.13 14.56
C GLY A 56 -7.02 7.85 13.05
N PHE A 57 -6.48 6.71 12.63
CA PHE A 57 -6.52 6.23 11.25
C PHE A 57 -6.51 4.70 11.21
N ASP A 58 -7.02 4.14 10.12
CA ASP A 58 -6.90 2.72 9.81
C ASP A 58 -5.86 2.52 8.71
N ILE A 59 -5.27 1.32 8.64
CA ILE A 59 -4.37 0.95 7.54
C ILE A 59 -5.22 0.51 6.36
N PRO A 60 -5.17 1.22 5.22
CA PRO A 60 -5.95 0.85 4.04
C PRO A 60 -5.57 -0.53 3.52
N TYR A 61 -6.55 -1.28 3.03
CA TYR A 61 -6.35 -2.64 2.50
C TYR A 61 -5.28 -2.70 1.39
N ASP A 62 -5.23 -1.69 0.51
CA ASP A 62 -4.23 -1.64 -0.56
C ASP A 62 -2.79 -1.50 -0.01
N ALA A 63 -2.61 -0.77 1.10
CA ALA A 63 -1.34 -0.66 1.79
C ALA A 63 -0.99 -1.98 2.52
N GLU A 64 -1.94 -2.55 3.28
CA GLU A 64 -1.80 -3.87 3.91
C GLU A 64 -1.38 -4.95 2.92
N LYS A 65 -1.97 -4.95 1.71
CA LYS A 65 -1.63 -5.90 0.65
C LYS A 65 -0.16 -5.82 0.22
N VAL A 66 0.46 -4.64 0.29
CA VAL A 66 1.86 -4.42 -0.07
C VAL A 66 2.78 -4.90 1.05
N HIS A 67 2.70 -4.30 2.23
CA HIS A 67 3.64 -4.54 3.34
C HIS A 67 3.17 -5.62 4.33
N GLY A 68 1.90 -6.05 4.28
CA GLY A 68 1.38 -7.14 5.11
C GLY A 68 0.99 -6.75 6.54
N ILE A 69 0.98 -5.45 6.88
CA ILE A 69 0.62 -4.97 8.21
C ILE A 69 -0.86 -4.64 8.22
N SER A 70 -1.67 -5.42 8.94
CA SER A 70 -3.09 -5.12 9.15
C SER A 70 -3.28 -4.13 10.31
N THR A 71 -4.40 -3.38 10.30
CA THR A 71 -4.78 -2.53 11.43
C THR A 71 -4.81 -3.34 12.73
N ALA A 72 -5.37 -4.55 12.72
CA ALA A 72 -5.46 -5.41 13.91
C ALA A 72 -4.09 -5.82 14.47
N LEU A 73 -3.11 -6.15 13.61
CA LEU A 73 -1.74 -6.42 14.03
C LEU A 73 -1.10 -5.18 14.64
N ALA A 74 -1.21 -4.03 13.96
CA ALA A 74 -0.62 -2.77 14.38
C ALA A 74 -1.24 -2.24 15.69
N GLU A 75 -2.54 -2.43 15.91
CA GLU A 75 -3.20 -2.10 17.19
C GLU A 75 -2.72 -2.99 18.35
N ALA A 76 -2.52 -4.29 18.08
CA ALA A 76 -2.15 -5.26 19.11
C ALA A 76 -0.67 -5.19 19.51
N GLU A 77 0.24 -4.99 18.55
CA GLU A 77 1.68 -5.09 18.77
C GLU A 77 2.44 -3.78 18.49
N GLY A 78 1.75 -2.77 17.95
CA GLY A 78 2.36 -1.49 17.59
C GLY A 78 2.78 -0.65 18.79
N TYR A 79 3.87 0.05 18.61
CA TYR A 79 4.42 1.01 19.56
C TYR A 79 3.82 2.41 19.35
N ASP A 80 3.90 3.22 20.38
CA ASP A 80 3.54 4.63 20.30
C ASP A 80 4.51 5.37 19.38
N LEU A 81 3.98 6.05 18.36
CA LEU A 81 4.79 6.76 17.37
C LEU A 81 5.70 7.82 18.01
N GLU A 82 5.21 8.58 19.00
CA GLU A 82 6.01 9.63 19.66
C GLU A 82 7.27 9.04 20.29
N LYS A 83 7.14 7.91 21.01
CA LYS A 83 8.30 7.25 21.65
C LYS A 83 9.31 6.72 20.64
N VAL A 84 8.81 6.17 19.52
CA VAL A 84 9.68 5.67 18.44
C VAL A 84 10.40 6.82 17.76
N LEU A 85 9.71 7.93 17.50
CA LEU A 85 10.32 9.13 16.90
C LEU A 85 11.30 9.83 17.85
N GLU A 86 11.06 9.80 19.16
CA GLU A 86 12.01 10.29 20.17
C GLU A 86 13.33 9.49 20.12
N GLU A 87 13.23 8.15 20.07
CA GLU A 87 14.40 7.29 19.93
C GLU A 87 15.13 7.52 18.59
N PHE A 88 14.38 7.59 17.49
CA PHE A 88 14.95 7.86 16.16
C PHE A 88 15.61 9.23 16.08
N LYS A 89 15.03 10.25 16.73
CA LYS A 89 15.63 11.60 16.82
C LYS A 89 17.00 11.57 17.45
N VAL A 90 17.20 10.80 18.52
CA VAL A 90 18.54 10.65 19.16
C VAL A 90 19.53 10.05 18.17
N VAL A 91 19.12 9.05 17.38
CA VAL A 91 19.95 8.44 16.35
C VAL A 91 20.31 9.46 15.24
N LEU A 92 19.33 10.26 14.79
CA LEU A 92 19.54 11.31 13.80
C LEU A 92 20.55 12.38 14.27
N GLU A 93 20.50 12.77 15.54
CA GLU A 93 21.42 13.77 16.10
C GLU A 93 22.90 13.29 16.09
N GLN A 94 23.12 11.98 16.12
CA GLN A 94 24.44 11.35 16.12
C GLN A 94 24.90 10.95 14.71
N SER A 95 24.00 10.99 13.71
CA SER A 95 24.32 10.52 12.36
C SER A 95 25.06 11.57 11.54
N ASP A 96 26.02 11.09 10.74
CA ASP A 96 26.68 11.89 9.71
C ASP A 96 26.00 11.72 8.35
N TYR A 97 25.39 10.55 8.12
CA TYR A 97 24.78 10.18 6.84
C TYR A 97 23.46 9.44 7.03
N LEU A 98 22.50 9.80 6.17
CA LEU A 98 21.26 9.04 5.98
C LEU A 98 21.37 8.21 4.71
N VAL A 99 21.09 6.93 4.80
CA VAL A 99 21.18 5.98 3.69
C VAL A 99 19.82 5.32 3.46
N GLY A 100 19.45 5.15 2.21
CA GLY A 100 18.20 4.47 1.85
C GLY A 100 18.08 4.17 0.36
N GLN A 101 16.97 3.59 -0.02
CA GLN A 101 16.59 3.28 -1.39
C GLN A 101 15.40 4.15 -1.81
N ASN A 102 15.60 5.16 -2.64
CA ASN A 102 14.59 6.18 -2.96
C ASN A 102 14.16 6.97 -1.70
N LEU A 103 15.15 7.29 -0.87
CA LEU A 103 15.01 7.76 0.50
C LEU A 103 14.24 9.08 0.65
N ASN A 104 14.11 9.86 -0.43
CA ASN A 104 13.36 11.12 -0.36
C ASN A 104 11.92 10.93 0.12
N PHE A 105 11.26 9.82 -0.25
CA PHE A 105 9.91 9.51 0.21
C PHE A 105 9.89 9.36 1.74
N ASP A 106 10.77 8.55 2.30
CA ASP A 106 10.84 8.26 3.74
C ASP A 106 11.18 9.51 4.55
N ILE A 107 12.10 10.33 4.04
CA ILE A 107 12.43 11.63 4.64
C ILE A 107 11.21 12.55 4.70
N GLN A 108 10.41 12.64 3.64
CA GLN A 108 9.21 13.48 3.63
C GLN A 108 8.13 12.91 4.56
N VAL A 109 7.95 11.58 4.58
CA VAL A 109 6.97 10.91 5.46
C VAL A 109 7.33 11.12 6.93
N LEU A 110 8.56 10.81 7.34
CA LEU A 110 9.02 11.04 8.72
C LEU A 110 9.05 12.54 9.06
N GLY A 111 9.45 13.38 8.11
CA GLY A 111 9.38 14.82 8.26
C GLY A 111 7.97 15.31 8.59
N ALA A 112 6.95 14.77 7.92
CA ALA A 112 5.55 15.09 8.19
C ALA A 112 5.08 14.59 9.57
N GLU A 113 5.57 13.43 10.04
CA GLU A 113 5.27 12.98 11.41
C GLU A 113 5.95 13.86 12.46
N PHE A 114 7.20 14.27 12.26
CA PHE A 114 7.87 15.24 13.15
C PHE A 114 7.18 16.59 13.14
N GLU A 115 6.74 17.10 11.98
CA GLU A 115 5.99 18.36 11.85
C GLU A 115 4.65 18.29 12.59
N ARG A 116 3.91 17.17 12.54
CA ARG A 116 2.68 16.97 13.33
C ARG A 116 2.92 17.08 14.83
N LEU A 117 4.11 16.72 15.30
CA LEU A 117 4.53 16.84 16.69
C LEU A 117 5.19 18.19 17.00
N GLN A 118 5.42 19.03 15.99
CA GLN A 118 6.17 20.29 16.10
C GLN A 118 7.60 20.09 16.65
N TRP A 119 8.26 19.00 16.22
CA TRP A 119 9.61 18.67 16.63
C TRP A 119 10.61 19.01 15.52
N GLU A 120 11.64 19.79 15.90
CA GLU A 120 12.77 20.03 15.02
C GLU A 120 13.75 18.84 15.02
N THR A 121 14.30 18.52 13.85
CA THR A 121 15.24 17.42 13.66
C THR A 121 16.29 17.75 12.60
N LYS A 122 17.38 16.99 12.57
CA LYS A 122 18.39 17.06 11.49
C LYS A 122 18.01 16.27 10.23
N LEU A 123 16.81 15.67 10.16
CA LEU A 123 16.40 14.78 9.08
C LEU A 123 16.61 15.40 7.68
N HIS A 124 16.32 16.70 7.52
CA HIS A 124 16.43 17.40 6.24
C HIS A 124 17.78 18.09 6.01
N THR A 125 18.67 18.07 6.99
CA THR A 125 19.99 18.75 6.91
C THR A 125 21.15 17.77 6.90
N THR A 126 20.94 16.53 7.30
CA THR A 126 21.95 15.46 7.25
C THR A 126 22.19 15.02 5.80
N LEU A 127 23.43 14.66 5.49
CA LEU A 127 23.82 14.24 4.14
C LEU A 127 23.12 12.92 3.76
N VAL A 128 22.46 12.92 2.61
CA VAL A 128 21.72 11.76 2.08
C VAL A 128 22.55 11.02 1.05
N LEU A 129 22.64 9.71 1.20
CA LEU A 129 23.29 8.78 0.28
C LEU A 129 22.25 7.74 -0.19
N ASP A 130 21.67 8.01 -1.36
CA ASP A 130 20.63 7.15 -1.94
C ASP A 130 21.24 6.06 -2.81
N THR A 131 20.72 4.84 -2.70
CA THR A 131 21.11 3.72 -3.55
C THR A 131 20.33 3.65 -4.86
N CYS A 132 19.23 4.42 -5.00
CA CYS A 132 18.41 4.52 -6.20
C CYS A 132 18.80 5.74 -7.04
N THR A 133 19.88 5.65 -7.78
CA THR A 133 20.47 6.77 -8.53
C THR A 133 20.67 6.45 -10.01
N GLU A 134 20.95 7.48 -10.82
CA GLU A 134 21.38 7.25 -12.23
C GLU A 134 22.70 6.45 -12.33
N LYS A 135 23.57 6.53 -11.34
CA LYS A 135 24.80 5.71 -11.29
C LYS A 135 24.47 4.24 -11.15
N THR A 136 23.59 3.89 -10.21
CA THR A 136 23.14 2.49 -10.02
C THR A 136 22.28 2.00 -11.19
N ALA A 137 21.50 2.88 -11.85
CA ALA A 137 20.80 2.55 -13.09
C ALA A 137 21.79 2.19 -14.21
N ASN A 138 22.87 2.98 -14.37
CA ASN A 138 23.93 2.72 -15.35
C ASN A 138 24.76 1.46 -14.99
N LEU A 139 24.86 1.12 -13.72
CA LEU A 139 25.50 -0.10 -13.26
C LEU A 139 24.65 -1.34 -13.59
N CYS A 140 23.37 -1.33 -13.22
CA CYS A 140 22.43 -2.44 -13.44
C CYS A 140 21.98 -2.60 -14.89
N LYS A 141 21.96 -1.52 -15.69
CA LYS A 141 21.56 -1.49 -17.11
C LYS A 141 20.18 -2.09 -17.42
N ILE A 142 19.21 -1.87 -16.53
CA ILE A 142 17.85 -2.38 -16.71
C ILE A 142 17.15 -1.53 -17.77
N ALA A 143 16.59 -2.17 -18.79
CA ALA A 143 15.82 -1.51 -19.85
C ALA A 143 14.50 -0.90 -19.29
N GLY A 144 13.99 0.16 -19.95
CA GLY A 144 12.67 0.75 -19.64
C GLY A 144 12.71 2.12 -18.95
N GLY A 145 13.87 2.76 -18.84
CA GLY A 145 13.97 4.16 -18.40
C GLY A 145 13.44 5.15 -19.43
N LYS A 146 13.05 6.35 -18.97
CA LYS A 146 12.55 7.41 -19.84
C LYS A 146 13.69 8.05 -20.66
N GLY A 147 13.40 8.44 -21.90
CA GLY A 147 14.35 9.19 -22.74
C GLY A 147 15.60 8.39 -23.15
N GLY A 148 15.51 7.07 -23.30
CA GLY A 148 16.63 6.21 -23.71
C GLY A 148 17.63 5.90 -22.59
N ARG A 149 17.35 6.30 -21.34
CA ARG A 149 18.17 5.97 -20.19
C ARG A 149 17.82 4.57 -19.65
N PHE A 150 18.65 4.05 -18.76
CA PHE A 150 18.29 2.87 -17.98
C PHE A 150 17.26 3.20 -16.90
N LYS A 151 16.46 2.21 -16.53
CA LYS A 151 15.49 2.31 -15.43
C LYS A 151 16.26 2.39 -14.11
N LEU A 152 15.81 3.25 -13.18
CA LEU A 152 16.26 3.21 -11.79
C LEU A 152 15.93 1.85 -11.18
N PRO A 153 16.91 1.15 -10.58
CA PRO A 153 16.68 -0.19 -10.05
C PRO A 153 15.79 -0.13 -8.81
N LYS A 154 14.87 -1.10 -8.71
CA LYS A 154 14.24 -1.42 -7.43
C LYS A 154 15.28 -2.06 -6.51
N LEU A 155 15.05 -2.03 -5.19
CA LEU A 155 15.99 -2.61 -4.22
C LEU A 155 16.32 -4.08 -4.54
N GLY A 156 15.31 -4.92 -4.80
CA GLY A 156 15.54 -6.33 -5.18
C GLY A 156 16.36 -6.49 -6.45
N GLU A 157 16.14 -5.62 -7.46
CA GLU A 157 16.92 -5.65 -8.72
C GLU A 157 18.39 -5.26 -8.47
N LEU A 158 18.64 -4.24 -7.63
CA LEU A 158 19.99 -3.84 -7.24
C LEU A 158 20.67 -4.92 -6.42
N HIS A 159 19.97 -5.49 -5.42
CA HIS A 159 20.48 -6.56 -4.58
C HIS A 159 20.85 -7.81 -5.41
N HIS A 160 19.95 -8.21 -6.32
CA HIS A 160 20.21 -9.32 -7.24
C HIS A 160 21.44 -9.06 -8.14
N TYR A 161 21.55 -7.84 -8.67
CA TYR A 161 22.70 -7.46 -9.49
C TYR A 161 24.01 -7.56 -8.72
N LEU A 162 24.05 -7.08 -7.47
CA LEU A 162 25.28 -7.03 -6.67
C LEU A 162 25.69 -8.40 -6.11
N PHE A 163 24.74 -9.26 -5.78
CA PHE A 163 24.99 -10.49 -5.02
C PHE A 163 24.56 -11.78 -5.73
N GLY A 164 23.84 -11.71 -6.87
CA GLY A 164 23.34 -12.86 -7.62
C GLY A 164 22.21 -13.63 -6.94
N VAL A 165 21.65 -13.10 -5.85
CA VAL A 165 20.58 -13.72 -5.06
C VAL A 165 19.54 -12.67 -4.67
N ASP A 166 18.29 -13.11 -4.54
CA ASP A 166 17.22 -12.26 -4.01
C ASP A 166 17.27 -12.27 -2.47
N PHE A 167 16.65 -11.27 -1.84
CA PHE A 167 16.44 -11.26 -0.38
C PHE A 167 14.97 -11.55 -0.07
N ALA A 168 14.73 -12.12 1.11
CA ALA A 168 13.40 -12.49 1.57
C ALA A 168 12.67 -11.28 2.19
N GLU A 169 11.34 -11.38 2.27
CA GLU A 169 10.44 -10.43 2.98
C GLU A 169 10.51 -8.98 2.45
N ALA A 170 10.70 -8.78 1.14
CA ALA A 170 10.57 -7.47 0.49
C ALA A 170 9.22 -6.81 0.85
N HIS A 171 9.22 -5.49 1.05
CA HIS A 171 8.12 -4.70 1.62
C HIS A 171 7.88 -4.98 3.12
N ASN A 172 8.95 -5.24 3.83
CA ASN A 172 9.05 -5.17 5.27
C ASN A 172 10.21 -4.23 5.59
N ALA A 173 9.95 -3.10 6.23
CA ALA A 173 10.96 -2.05 6.42
C ALA A 173 12.27 -2.59 7.01
N SER A 174 12.23 -3.55 7.95
CA SER A 174 13.45 -4.11 8.53
C SER A 174 14.27 -4.95 7.54
N ALA A 175 13.62 -5.70 6.64
CA ALA A 175 14.29 -6.47 5.60
C ALA A 175 14.84 -5.56 4.49
N ASP A 176 14.08 -4.53 4.14
CA ASP A 176 14.48 -3.53 3.14
C ASP A 176 15.68 -2.69 3.66
N VAL A 177 15.72 -2.35 4.95
CA VAL A 177 16.88 -1.70 5.60
C VAL A 177 18.12 -2.59 5.55
N GLU A 178 18.02 -3.89 5.89
CA GLU A 178 19.20 -4.80 5.82
C GLU A 178 19.69 -4.94 4.38
N ALA A 179 18.79 -5.13 3.43
CA ALA A 179 19.15 -5.23 2.01
C ALA A 179 19.77 -3.93 1.48
N THR A 180 19.21 -2.77 1.87
CA THR A 180 19.74 -1.45 1.51
C THR A 180 21.11 -1.20 2.10
N ALA A 181 21.32 -1.49 3.39
CA ALA A 181 22.62 -1.37 4.04
C ALA A 181 23.68 -2.22 3.33
N ARG A 182 23.34 -3.47 3.04
CA ARG A 182 24.22 -4.39 2.32
C ARG A 182 24.55 -3.88 0.92
N CYS A 183 23.56 -3.39 0.16
CA CYS A 183 23.77 -2.79 -1.16
C CYS A 183 24.65 -1.53 -1.07
N PHE A 184 24.38 -0.63 -0.12
CA PHE A 184 25.15 0.60 0.06
C PHE A 184 26.63 0.32 0.33
N PHE A 185 26.94 -0.54 1.28
CA PHE A 185 28.31 -0.87 1.62
C PHE A 185 29.03 -1.66 0.52
N GLU A 186 28.31 -2.47 -0.26
CA GLU A 186 28.86 -3.09 -1.47
C GLU A 186 29.17 -2.06 -2.55
N LEU A 187 28.27 -1.11 -2.79
CA LEU A 187 28.50 -0.01 -3.74
C LEU A 187 29.71 0.85 -3.33
N LEU A 188 29.91 1.07 -2.02
CA LEU A 188 31.10 1.73 -1.49
C LEU A 188 32.35 0.90 -1.76
N ARG A 189 32.31 -0.42 -1.51
CA ARG A 189 33.40 -1.35 -1.76
C ARG A 189 33.85 -1.38 -3.22
N VAL A 190 32.89 -1.35 -4.16
CA VAL A 190 33.21 -1.38 -5.59
C VAL A 190 33.49 0.00 -6.20
N GLY A 191 33.55 1.04 -5.35
CA GLY A 191 33.93 2.40 -5.77
C GLY A 191 32.82 3.15 -6.53
N ASN A 192 31.56 2.84 -6.27
CA ASN A 192 30.43 3.54 -6.92
C ASN A 192 30.17 4.93 -6.31
N TYR A 193 30.67 5.21 -5.10
CA TYR A 193 30.62 6.53 -4.47
C TYR A 193 31.96 7.26 -4.59
N THR A 194 31.90 8.59 -4.83
CA THR A 194 33.09 9.44 -4.90
C THR A 194 33.39 10.11 -3.56
N THR A 195 34.62 10.65 -3.43
CA THR A 195 35.03 11.44 -2.26
C THR A 195 34.13 12.68 -2.04
N GLU A 196 33.70 13.31 -3.13
CA GLU A 196 32.83 14.50 -3.10
C GLU A 196 31.43 14.15 -2.59
N GLU A 197 30.86 13.02 -3.01
CA GLU A 197 29.53 12.56 -2.55
C GLU A 197 29.57 12.21 -1.06
N LEU A 198 30.62 11.55 -0.62
CA LEU A 198 30.79 11.15 0.78
C LEU A 198 31.38 12.28 1.64
N LYS A 199 31.86 13.37 1.04
CA LYS A 199 32.60 14.45 1.74
C LYS A 199 33.74 13.95 2.61
N VAL A 200 34.52 12.98 2.10
CA VAL A 200 35.64 12.33 2.78
C VAL A 200 36.93 12.46 1.97
N GLY A 201 38.07 12.21 2.60
CA GLY A 201 39.35 12.09 1.90
C GLY A 201 39.46 10.80 1.08
N PHE A 202 40.34 10.81 0.08
CA PHE A 202 40.61 9.63 -0.77
C PHE A 202 41.09 8.42 0.04
N GLU A 203 41.80 8.68 1.12
CA GLU A 203 42.35 7.64 2.01
C GLU A 203 41.22 6.75 2.57
N TYR A 204 40.10 7.34 2.94
CA TYR A 204 38.97 6.58 3.49
C TYR A 204 38.43 5.53 2.49
N ILE A 205 38.18 5.93 1.24
CA ILE A 205 37.64 5.01 0.22
C ILE A 205 38.66 3.89 -0.06
N ARG A 206 39.94 4.26 -0.22
CA ARG A 206 41.04 3.29 -0.42
C ARG A 206 41.12 2.29 0.74
N ASP A 207 41.12 2.78 1.98
CA ASP A 207 41.28 1.95 3.17
C ASP A 207 40.05 1.06 3.39
N TYR A 208 38.85 1.58 3.07
CA TYR A 208 37.60 0.79 3.04
C TYR A 208 37.71 -0.38 2.05
N GLN A 209 38.16 -0.13 0.83
CA GLN A 209 38.34 -1.16 -0.20
C GLN A 209 39.40 -2.19 0.16
N ILE A 210 40.51 -1.77 0.78
CA ILE A 210 41.57 -2.68 1.28
C ILE A 210 41.01 -3.58 2.40
N LYS A 211 40.18 -3.04 3.28
CA LYS A 211 39.60 -3.78 4.39
C LYS A 211 38.51 -4.77 3.89
N HIS A 212 37.78 -4.41 2.87
CA HIS A 212 36.66 -5.22 2.32
C HIS A 212 37.03 -5.83 0.96
N THR A 213 37.88 -6.85 0.96
CA THR A 213 38.32 -7.56 -0.27
C THR A 213 37.26 -8.51 -0.84
N GLN A 214 36.26 -8.92 -0.03
CA GLN A 214 35.18 -9.82 -0.40
C GLN A 214 33.83 -9.08 -0.42
N PRO A 215 32.82 -9.55 -1.18
CA PRO A 215 31.49 -8.97 -1.17
C PRO A 215 30.91 -8.88 0.25
N ILE A 216 30.18 -7.80 0.52
CA ILE A 216 29.55 -7.56 1.82
C ILE A 216 28.55 -8.69 2.13
N LYS A 217 28.74 -9.33 3.27
CA LYS A 217 27.86 -10.41 3.74
C LYS A 217 26.55 -9.82 4.31
N SER A 218 25.50 -10.64 4.33
CA SER A 218 24.28 -10.31 5.09
C SER A 218 24.63 -10.13 6.57
N PHE A 219 23.96 -9.20 7.23
CA PHE A 219 24.11 -8.97 8.67
C PHE A 219 23.45 -10.07 9.51
N GLY A 220 22.62 -10.93 8.85
CA GLY A 220 22.05 -12.14 9.46
C GLY A 220 20.90 -11.85 10.42
N LEU A 221 20.21 -10.75 10.22
CA LEU A 221 19.05 -10.41 11.02
C LEU A 221 17.86 -11.30 10.66
N LYS A 222 16.98 -11.51 11.64
CA LYS A 222 15.74 -12.26 11.44
C LYS A 222 14.59 -11.26 11.29
N HIS A 223 13.94 -11.29 10.15
CA HIS A 223 12.79 -10.46 9.86
C HIS A 223 11.49 -11.21 10.11
N ARG A 224 10.46 -10.47 10.55
CA ARG A 224 9.12 -10.99 10.80
C ARG A 224 8.36 -11.16 9.48
N ASN A 225 7.60 -12.24 9.35
CA ASN A 225 6.65 -12.36 8.23
C ASN A 225 5.32 -11.69 8.62
N LEU A 226 5.22 -10.40 8.35
CA LEU A 226 4.08 -9.57 8.75
C LEU A 226 2.75 -10.01 8.11
N LYS A 227 2.81 -10.56 6.88
CA LYS A 227 1.62 -11.11 6.20
C LYS A 227 1.04 -12.33 6.93
N GLU A 228 1.90 -13.22 7.39
CA GLU A 228 1.46 -14.39 8.15
C GLU A 228 0.99 -14.00 9.57
N GLU A 229 1.63 -13.03 10.18
CA GLU A 229 1.22 -12.52 11.49
C GLU A 229 -0.13 -11.81 11.43
N SER A 230 -0.36 -10.94 10.44
CA SER A 230 -1.65 -10.28 10.23
C SER A 230 -2.80 -11.29 10.03
N LYS A 231 -2.56 -12.39 9.32
CA LYS A 231 -3.57 -13.46 9.17
C LYS A 231 -3.96 -14.10 10.51
N LYS A 232 -3.00 -14.27 11.44
CA LYS A 232 -3.28 -14.79 12.78
C LYS A 232 -4.19 -13.86 13.58
N TYR A 233 -3.98 -12.53 13.46
CA TYR A 233 -4.83 -11.53 14.11
C TYR A 233 -6.22 -11.47 13.48
N ALA A 234 -6.33 -11.56 12.16
CA ALA A 234 -7.62 -11.66 11.48
C ALA A 234 -8.42 -12.91 11.94
N GLN A 235 -7.76 -14.06 12.09
CA GLN A 235 -8.40 -15.28 12.60
C GLN A 235 -8.84 -15.15 14.06
N LYS A 236 -8.07 -14.48 14.92
CA LYS A 236 -8.45 -14.24 16.32
C LYS A 236 -9.70 -13.34 16.46
N SER A 237 -9.86 -12.33 15.61
CA SER A 237 -11.05 -11.49 15.61
C SER A 237 -12.33 -12.26 15.19
N PHE A 238 -12.18 -13.30 14.37
CA PHE A 238 -13.28 -14.22 14.03
C PHE A 238 -13.52 -15.32 15.09
N SER A 239 -12.49 -15.73 15.82
CA SER A 239 -12.62 -16.78 16.86
C SER A 239 -13.26 -16.28 18.16
N GLY A 240 -13.49 -14.99 18.32
CA GLY A 240 -14.24 -14.42 19.44
C GLY A 240 -15.76 -14.56 19.33
N LEU A 241 -16.28 -14.97 18.17
CA LEU A 241 -17.70 -15.34 18.03
C LEU A 241 -17.84 -16.82 18.46
N ASP A 242 -18.56 -17.03 19.57
CA ASP A 242 -18.97 -18.37 20.02
C ASP A 242 -19.54 -19.17 18.83
N THR A 243 -19.03 -20.37 18.63
CA THR A 243 -19.45 -21.26 17.53
C THR A 243 -20.96 -21.49 17.53
N ASN A 244 -21.60 -21.48 18.70
CA ASN A 244 -23.05 -21.58 18.84
C ASN A 244 -23.76 -20.33 18.32
N THR A 245 -23.20 -19.14 18.59
CA THR A 245 -23.72 -17.87 18.06
C THR A 245 -23.54 -17.78 16.54
N LEU A 246 -22.42 -18.25 15.99
CA LEU A 246 -22.20 -18.34 14.54
C LEU A 246 -23.18 -19.30 13.89
N GLN A 247 -23.43 -20.48 14.48
CA GLN A 247 -24.37 -21.46 13.97
C GLN A 247 -25.82 -20.94 14.05
N ALA A 248 -26.21 -20.32 15.17
CA ALA A 248 -27.53 -19.69 15.33
C ALA A 248 -27.74 -18.54 14.32
N ASN A 249 -26.72 -17.73 14.05
CA ASN A 249 -26.79 -16.67 13.04
C ASN A 249 -26.85 -17.24 11.62
N LYS A 250 -26.11 -18.30 11.29
CA LYS A 250 -26.21 -19.01 10.01
C LYS A 250 -27.62 -19.56 9.78
N GLU A 251 -28.24 -20.17 10.79
CA GLU A 251 -29.62 -20.66 10.67
C GLU A 251 -30.62 -19.53 10.45
N LYS A 252 -30.47 -18.40 11.15
CA LYS A 252 -31.29 -17.19 10.91
C LYS A 252 -31.11 -16.65 9.50
N LEU A 253 -29.87 -16.59 9.00
CA LEU A 253 -29.56 -16.08 7.66
C LEU A 253 -30.07 -16.99 6.53
N LYS A 254 -30.17 -18.32 6.73
CA LYS A 254 -30.71 -19.24 5.74
C LYS A 254 -32.16 -18.93 5.32
N ASN A 255 -32.93 -18.35 6.23
CA ASN A 255 -34.34 -18.06 6.04
C ASN A 255 -34.61 -16.59 5.66
N LEU A 256 -33.56 -15.76 5.53
CA LEU A 256 -33.71 -14.37 5.09
C LEU A 256 -33.61 -14.27 3.58
N SER A 257 -34.53 -13.50 2.98
CA SER A 257 -34.37 -13.11 1.59
C SER A 257 -33.18 -12.18 1.42
N PHE A 258 -32.34 -12.48 0.44
CA PHE A 258 -31.14 -11.71 0.16
C PHE A 258 -31.20 -11.14 -1.25
N ALA A 259 -30.69 -9.92 -1.43
CA ALA A 259 -30.54 -9.29 -2.73
C ALA A 259 -29.16 -8.62 -2.84
N HIS A 260 -28.49 -8.85 -3.96
CA HIS A 260 -27.27 -8.10 -4.30
C HIS A 260 -27.65 -6.73 -4.85
N LEU A 261 -27.27 -5.66 -4.12
CA LEU A 261 -27.59 -4.28 -4.48
C LEU A 261 -26.44 -3.54 -5.19
N HIS A 262 -25.27 -4.15 -5.30
CA HIS A 262 -24.08 -3.58 -5.93
C HIS A 262 -23.43 -4.63 -6.84
N ASN A 263 -23.71 -4.57 -8.14
CA ASN A 263 -23.12 -5.45 -9.15
C ASN A 263 -22.71 -4.65 -10.37
N HIS A 264 -21.56 -4.98 -10.91
CA HIS A 264 -21.02 -4.43 -12.14
C HIS A 264 -21.09 -5.45 -13.27
N SER A 265 -21.52 -4.99 -14.45
CA SER A 265 -21.43 -5.78 -15.68
C SER A 265 -20.23 -5.38 -16.53
N GLN A 266 -20.09 -5.99 -17.71
CA GLN A 266 -19.08 -5.63 -18.71
C GLN A 266 -19.10 -4.16 -19.15
N PHE A 267 -20.15 -3.40 -18.80
CA PHE A 267 -20.23 -1.97 -19.07
C PHE A 267 -19.48 -1.12 -18.02
N SER A 268 -19.07 -1.70 -16.89
CA SER A 268 -18.06 -1.12 -16.00
C SER A 268 -16.65 -1.45 -16.54
N ILE A 269 -16.23 -0.70 -17.56
CA ILE A 269 -15.02 -0.97 -18.35
C ILE A 269 -13.78 -1.00 -17.44
N LEU A 270 -12.94 -2.02 -17.62
CA LEU A 270 -11.73 -2.34 -16.81
C LEU A 270 -12.01 -2.73 -15.36
N GLN A 271 -13.28 -2.84 -14.93
CA GLN A 271 -13.64 -3.21 -13.56
C GLN A 271 -14.36 -4.55 -13.48
N SER A 272 -15.16 -4.90 -14.52
CA SER A 272 -15.91 -6.15 -14.53
C SER A 272 -15.94 -6.80 -15.92
N THR A 273 -15.89 -8.14 -15.93
CA THR A 273 -16.07 -8.98 -17.12
C THR A 273 -17.41 -9.71 -17.12
N SER A 274 -18.25 -9.51 -16.08
CA SER A 274 -19.52 -10.20 -15.90
C SER A 274 -20.53 -9.79 -16.96
N GLN A 275 -21.04 -10.75 -17.73
CA GLN A 275 -22.11 -10.45 -18.68
C GLN A 275 -23.45 -10.33 -17.95
N ILE A 276 -24.32 -9.45 -18.43
CA ILE A 276 -25.65 -9.23 -17.85
C ILE A 276 -26.46 -10.54 -17.75
N LYS A 277 -26.38 -11.41 -18.78
CA LYS A 277 -27.05 -12.71 -18.78
C LYS A 277 -26.57 -13.62 -17.65
N ASP A 278 -25.27 -13.55 -17.29
CA ASP A 278 -24.71 -14.40 -16.26
C ASP A 278 -25.07 -13.88 -14.85
N ILE A 279 -25.15 -12.55 -14.67
CA ILE A 279 -25.66 -11.94 -13.44
C ILE A 279 -27.12 -12.40 -13.19
N VAL A 280 -27.97 -12.29 -14.20
CA VAL A 280 -29.39 -12.71 -14.09
C VAL A 280 -29.50 -14.21 -13.85
N LYS A 281 -28.73 -15.04 -14.59
CA LYS A 281 -28.68 -16.48 -14.40
C LYS A 281 -28.28 -16.87 -12.98
N LYS A 282 -27.26 -16.23 -12.41
CA LYS A 282 -26.83 -16.48 -11.03
C LYS A 282 -27.85 -16.04 -10.00
N ALA A 283 -28.51 -14.89 -10.21
CA ALA A 283 -29.60 -14.45 -9.34
C ALA A 283 -30.76 -15.46 -9.29
N ILE A 284 -31.12 -16.06 -10.43
CA ILE A 284 -32.11 -17.12 -10.53
C ILE A 284 -31.64 -18.39 -9.83
N GLU A 285 -30.42 -18.84 -10.12
CA GLU A 285 -29.80 -20.03 -9.52
C GLU A 285 -29.79 -19.96 -8.00
N PHE A 286 -29.45 -18.79 -7.44
CA PHE A 286 -29.45 -18.53 -6.00
C PHE A 286 -30.84 -18.20 -5.42
N LYS A 287 -31.90 -18.23 -6.22
CA LYS A 287 -33.27 -17.91 -5.79
C LYS A 287 -33.38 -16.55 -5.10
N LEU A 288 -32.66 -15.55 -5.62
CA LEU A 288 -32.73 -14.20 -5.07
C LEU A 288 -34.08 -13.57 -5.35
N SER A 289 -34.65 -12.79 -4.41
CA SER A 289 -35.86 -12.03 -4.59
C SER A 289 -35.67 -10.80 -5.48
N ALA A 290 -34.47 -10.22 -5.47
CA ALA A 290 -34.11 -9.06 -6.27
C ALA A 290 -32.64 -9.07 -6.62
N VAL A 291 -32.25 -8.35 -7.66
CA VAL A 291 -30.85 -8.11 -8.04
C VAL A 291 -30.71 -6.72 -8.64
N ALA A 292 -29.68 -6.00 -8.28
CA ALA A 292 -29.38 -4.69 -8.85
C ALA A 292 -28.30 -4.79 -9.94
N LEU A 293 -28.36 -3.86 -10.91
CA LEU A 293 -27.25 -3.54 -11.80
C LEU A 293 -26.84 -2.08 -11.54
N THR A 294 -25.56 -1.87 -11.21
CA THR A 294 -25.02 -0.58 -10.75
C THR A 294 -23.67 -0.31 -11.39
N ASP A 295 -23.61 -0.30 -12.71
CA ASP A 295 -22.40 -0.04 -13.46
C ASP A 295 -21.79 1.34 -13.12
N THR A 296 -20.46 1.44 -13.17
CA THR A 296 -19.73 2.65 -12.80
C THR A 296 -19.88 3.73 -13.88
N GLY A 297 -20.46 4.87 -13.50
CA GLY A 297 -20.54 6.08 -14.33
C GLY A 297 -21.44 5.96 -15.57
N ASN A 298 -22.21 4.88 -15.71
CA ASN A 298 -23.12 4.71 -16.85
C ASN A 298 -24.27 3.76 -16.55
N MET A 299 -25.29 3.78 -17.40
CA MET A 299 -26.49 2.92 -17.33
C MET A 299 -26.74 2.15 -18.64
N MET A 300 -25.69 1.90 -19.44
CA MET A 300 -25.80 1.26 -20.76
C MET A 300 -26.38 -0.15 -20.69
N GLY A 301 -26.09 -0.87 -19.60
CA GLY A 301 -26.62 -2.22 -19.35
C GLY A 301 -28.08 -2.29 -18.90
N ALA A 302 -28.64 -1.19 -18.40
CA ALA A 302 -29.95 -1.18 -17.70
C ALA A 302 -31.10 -1.78 -18.51
N PHE A 303 -31.26 -1.40 -19.78
CA PHE A 303 -32.31 -1.91 -20.64
C PHE A 303 -32.22 -3.44 -20.84
N ASN A 304 -31.04 -3.93 -21.20
CA ASN A 304 -30.82 -5.36 -21.42
C ASN A 304 -30.99 -6.17 -20.15
N PHE A 305 -30.56 -5.62 -19.00
CA PHE A 305 -30.73 -6.23 -17.69
C PHE A 305 -32.22 -6.39 -17.33
N VAL A 306 -33.01 -5.31 -17.38
CA VAL A 306 -34.43 -5.35 -17.09
C VAL A 306 -35.14 -6.30 -18.06
N LYS A 307 -34.82 -6.23 -19.36
CA LYS A 307 -35.40 -7.14 -20.38
C LYS A 307 -35.12 -8.61 -20.06
N ALA A 308 -33.91 -8.96 -19.64
CA ALA A 308 -33.54 -10.32 -19.30
C ALA A 308 -34.30 -10.84 -18.07
N VAL A 309 -34.44 -10.02 -17.01
CA VAL A 309 -35.23 -10.39 -15.82
C VAL A 309 -36.72 -10.54 -16.15
N LEU A 310 -37.29 -9.61 -16.90
CA LEU A 310 -38.71 -9.69 -17.30
C LEU A 310 -38.97 -10.89 -18.22
N ALA A 311 -38.02 -11.26 -19.08
CA ALA A 311 -38.15 -12.46 -19.90
C ALA A 311 -38.21 -13.74 -19.03
N HIS A 312 -37.36 -13.83 -18.01
CA HIS A 312 -37.42 -14.91 -17.03
C HIS A 312 -38.76 -14.92 -16.28
N ASN A 313 -39.20 -13.78 -15.76
CA ASN A 313 -40.48 -13.70 -15.03
C ASN A 313 -41.70 -14.12 -15.88
N LYS A 314 -41.64 -13.92 -17.21
CA LYS A 314 -42.68 -14.40 -18.14
C LYS A 314 -42.76 -15.92 -18.18
N THR A 315 -41.62 -16.65 -18.04
CA THR A 315 -41.66 -18.13 -18.01
C THR A 315 -42.32 -18.69 -16.75
N LEU A 316 -42.52 -17.83 -15.73
CA LEU A 316 -43.19 -18.18 -14.48
C LEU A 316 -44.67 -17.79 -14.46
N ALA A 317 -45.22 -17.30 -15.59
CA ALA A 317 -46.59 -16.76 -15.64
C ALA A 317 -47.67 -17.77 -15.23
N ASP A 318 -47.47 -19.04 -15.55
CA ASP A 318 -48.42 -20.14 -15.27
C ASP A 318 -48.29 -20.73 -13.84
N ASN A 319 -47.34 -20.24 -13.06
CA ASN A 319 -47.12 -20.64 -11.67
C ASN A 319 -47.23 -19.42 -10.71
N PRO A 320 -48.41 -19.15 -10.14
CA PRO A 320 -48.62 -17.99 -9.26
C PRO A 320 -47.81 -18.02 -7.98
N GLU A 321 -47.38 -19.18 -7.50
CA GLU A 321 -46.54 -19.35 -6.31
C GLU A 321 -45.02 -19.16 -6.62
N ALA A 322 -44.66 -19.04 -7.88
CA ALA A 322 -43.25 -18.86 -8.25
C ALA A 322 -42.76 -17.46 -7.90
N GLN A 323 -41.65 -17.40 -7.17
CA GLN A 323 -41.00 -16.15 -6.81
C GLN A 323 -40.44 -15.46 -8.05
N LYS A 324 -40.99 -14.30 -8.40
CA LYS A 324 -40.48 -13.45 -9.46
C LYS A 324 -39.25 -12.70 -9.00
N LEU A 325 -38.23 -12.57 -9.89
CA LEU A 325 -37.05 -11.78 -9.64
C LEU A 325 -37.35 -10.29 -9.90
N ILE A 326 -36.97 -9.41 -8.97
CA ILE A 326 -37.14 -7.95 -9.10
C ILE A 326 -35.85 -7.33 -9.63
N PRO A 327 -35.88 -6.68 -10.81
CA PRO A 327 -34.70 -5.94 -11.30
C PRO A 327 -34.65 -4.56 -10.61
N ILE A 328 -33.48 -4.23 -10.07
CA ILE A 328 -33.20 -2.91 -9.50
C ILE A 328 -32.15 -2.26 -10.39
N VAL A 329 -32.39 -1.04 -10.83
CA VAL A 329 -31.45 -0.27 -11.65
C VAL A 329 -30.81 0.82 -10.81
N GLY A 330 -29.50 0.95 -10.91
CA GLY A 330 -28.74 1.97 -10.24
C GLY A 330 -27.48 2.33 -11.03
N CYS A 331 -26.66 3.15 -10.44
CA CYS A 331 -25.37 3.54 -10.98
C CYS A 331 -24.41 3.81 -9.82
N GLU A 332 -23.16 3.40 -9.96
CA GLU A 332 -22.08 3.83 -9.07
C GLU A 332 -21.47 5.12 -9.61
N LEU A 333 -21.43 6.15 -8.78
CA LEU A 333 -20.96 7.48 -9.13
C LEU A 333 -19.83 7.92 -8.20
N ASN A 334 -18.87 8.67 -8.74
CA ASN A 334 -17.87 9.36 -7.93
C ASN A 334 -18.44 10.71 -7.46
N VAL A 335 -18.48 10.89 -6.14
CA VAL A 335 -18.96 12.11 -5.49
C VAL A 335 -17.77 12.83 -4.87
N CYS A 336 -17.52 14.06 -5.31
CA CYS A 336 -16.46 14.94 -4.82
C CYS A 336 -17.05 16.08 -3.97
N LYS A 337 -16.22 16.70 -3.15
CA LYS A 337 -16.62 17.82 -2.30
C LYS A 337 -17.14 19.01 -3.10
N ASN A 338 -16.48 19.34 -4.20
CA ASN A 338 -16.89 20.41 -5.12
C ASN A 338 -16.58 20.04 -6.57
N ARG A 339 -17.59 19.64 -7.34
CA ARG A 339 -17.43 19.25 -8.75
C ARG A 339 -16.99 20.38 -9.67
N LEU A 340 -17.09 21.63 -9.25
CA LEU A 340 -16.70 22.81 -10.03
C LEU A 340 -15.22 23.19 -9.80
N ASP A 341 -14.63 22.72 -8.71
CA ASP A 341 -13.21 22.92 -8.45
C ASP A 341 -12.38 21.98 -9.34
N LYS A 342 -11.57 22.56 -10.22
CA LYS A 342 -10.66 21.85 -11.13
C LYS A 342 -9.18 22.07 -10.78
N THR A 343 -8.91 22.76 -9.69
CA THR A 343 -7.54 23.09 -9.26
C THR A 343 -6.82 21.88 -8.66
N THR A 344 -7.58 20.95 -8.07
CA THR A 344 -7.04 19.72 -7.48
C THR A 344 -7.70 18.49 -8.12
N LYS A 345 -6.93 17.41 -8.27
CA LYS A 345 -7.47 16.11 -8.69
C LYS A 345 -8.15 15.47 -7.47
N ASP A 346 -9.47 15.55 -7.42
CA ASP A 346 -10.29 14.83 -6.45
C ASP A 346 -10.89 13.59 -7.12
N ASN A 347 -10.46 12.39 -6.73
CA ASN A 347 -10.99 11.14 -7.24
C ASN A 347 -12.40 10.84 -6.69
N GLY A 348 -12.85 11.62 -5.70
CA GLY A 348 -14.14 11.47 -5.04
C GLY A 348 -14.27 10.20 -4.19
N ASN A 349 -15.44 10.06 -3.59
CA ASN A 349 -15.87 8.83 -2.95
C ASN A 349 -16.88 8.11 -3.85
N GLN A 350 -16.78 6.79 -3.96
CA GLN A 350 -17.75 5.99 -4.71
C GLN A 350 -19.03 5.83 -3.92
N VAL A 351 -20.18 6.11 -4.56
CA VAL A 351 -21.49 5.98 -3.97
C VAL A 351 -22.41 5.25 -4.95
N VAL A 352 -23.06 4.20 -4.47
CA VAL A 352 -24.07 3.47 -5.24
C VAL A 352 -25.43 4.13 -5.03
N ILE A 353 -26.06 4.56 -6.12
CA ILE A 353 -27.39 5.17 -6.12
C ILE A 353 -28.36 4.26 -6.88
N LEU A 354 -29.46 3.88 -6.21
CA LEU A 354 -30.50 3.02 -6.77
C LEU A 354 -31.73 3.85 -7.17
N ALA A 355 -32.27 3.59 -8.34
CA ALA A 355 -33.47 4.24 -8.82
C ALA A 355 -34.73 3.64 -8.14
N LYS A 356 -35.45 4.43 -7.35
CA LYS A 356 -36.69 4.01 -6.69
C LYS A 356 -37.86 3.86 -7.68
N ASN A 357 -37.83 4.63 -8.75
CA ASN A 357 -38.90 4.67 -9.76
C ASN A 357 -38.37 5.23 -11.09
N TYR A 358 -39.26 5.37 -12.09
CA TYR A 358 -38.90 5.88 -13.42
C TYR A 358 -38.29 7.31 -13.39
N ASN A 359 -38.76 8.18 -12.49
CA ASN A 359 -38.15 9.51 -12.34
C ASN A 359 -36.73 9.42 -11.78
N GLY A 360 -36.49 8.53 -10.79
CA GLY A 360 -35.14 8.24 -10.31
C GLY A 360 -34.23 7.74 -11.42
N TYR A 361 -34.72 6.81 -12.26
CA TYR A 361 -33.98 6.35 -13.44
C TYR A 361 -33.61 7.50 -14.39
N LYS A 362 -34.57 8.38 -14.72
CA LYS A 362 -34.29 9.54 -15.58
C LYS A 362 -33.30 10.51 -14.96
N ASN A 363 -33.31 10.67 -13.65
CA ASN A 363 -32.33 11.53 -12.95
C ASN A 363 -30.92 10.95 -12.97
N LEU A 364 -30.78 9.63 -12.85
CA LEU A 364 -29.48 8.97 -12.97
C LEU A 364 -28.94 8.98 -14.42
N ALA A 365 -29.82 9.02 -15.42
CA ALA A 365 -29.44 9.03 -16.84
C ALA A 365 -29.03 10.42 -17.36
N LYS A 366 -29.20 11.50 -16.59
CA LYS A 366 -28.78 12.88 -16.91
C LYS A 366 -27.34 13.12 -16.47
#